data_0112ee348bd97e16a015bd50d27a15bf
#
_entry.id   0112ee348bd97e16a015bd50d27a15bf
#
_cell.length_a   1.000
_cell.length_b   1.000
_cell.length_c   1.000
_cell.angle_alpha   90.00
_cell.angle_beta   90.00
_cell.angle_gamma   90.00
#
_symmetry.space_group_name_H-M   'P 1'
#
loop_
_entity.id
_entity.type
_entity.pdbx_description
1 polymer ?
#
loop_
_entity_poly.entity_id
_entity_poly.type
_entity_poly.pdbx_seq_one_letter_code
_entity_poly.pdbx_strand_id
1 'polypeptide(L)'
;MENITFRKALKEDCPKILEFILAIARYEKLEDTVVTSVEDLEYALFDRKIGDVIFLLKDNKEIGFALYYYNFSTFTGKCGMHLEDFFIYEEERHKGYGKLLFKEVVKKAKEEGCPRLEWTCLNWNKPSIKFYEMMGAKPLDEWITFRLLNQDFDDALTK
;
A
#
# COMPACT_ATOMS: atom_id res chain seq x y z
N MET A 1 9.80 6.78 27.10
CA MET A 1 9.82 7.24 25.70
C MET A 1 9.16 6.13 24.86
N GLU A 2 8.22 6.48 23.99
CA GLU A 2 7.61 5.51 23.06
C GLU A 2 8.67 4.91 22.15
N ASN A 3 8.69 3.58 22.04
CA ASN A 3 9.64 2.88 21.18
C ASN A 3 9.00 2.65 19.80
N ILE A 4 9.46 3.38 18.79
CA ILE A 4 8.96 3.26 17.41
C ILE A 4 9.99 2.49 16.59
N THR A 5 9.54 1.39 15.99
CA THR A 5 10.37 0.52 15.15
C THR A 5 9.64 0.13 13.87
N PHE A 6 10.39 -0.39 12.90
CA PHE A 6 9.86 -0.94 11.65
C PHE A 6 10.32 -2.38 11.52
N ARG A 7 9.48 -3.22 10.93
CA ARG A 7 9.88 -4.56 10.53
C ARG A 7 9.20 -4.99 9.24
N LYS A 8 9.88 -5.82 8.49
CA LYS A 8 9.27 -6.53 7.36
C LYS A 8 8.31 -7.60 7.90
N ALA A 9 7.20 -7.83 7.19
CA ALA A 9 6.28 -8.90 7.53
C ALA A 9 6.88 -10.28 7.24
N LEU A 10 6.46 -11.26 8.02
CA LEU A 10 6.71 -12.68 7.85
C LEU A 10 5.41 -13.39 7.46
N LYS A 11 5.49 -14.64 6.99
CA LYS A 11 4.31 -15.39 6.52
C LYS A 11 3.23 -15.53 7.61
N GLU A 12 3.66 -15.73 8.85
CA GLU A 12 2.77 -15.78 10.02
C GLU A 12 2.03 -14.49 10.35
N ASP A 13 2.41 -13.38 9.72
CA ASP A 13 1.73 -12.09 9.88
C ASP A 13 0.52 -11.90 8.95
N CYS A 14 0.23 -12.85 8.05
CA CYS A 14 -0.89 -12.71 7.13
C CYS A 14 -2.24 -12.44 7.80
N PRO A 15 -2.57 -13.01 8.97
CA PRO A 15 -3.77 -12.62 9.72
C PRO A 15 -3.77 -11.13 10.11
N LYS A 16 -2.61 -10.58 10.51
CA LYS A 16 -2.47 -9.16 10.86
C LYS A 16 -2.53 -8.27 9.61
N ILE A 17 -1.98 -8.70 8.49
CA ILE A 17 -2.09 -8.00 7.21
C ILE A 17 -3.56 -7.91 6.79
N LEU A 18 -4.32 -9.01 6.89
CA LEU A 18 -5.75 -9.03 6.59
C LEU A 18 -6.55 -8.08 7.51
N GLU A 19 -6.20 -8.02 8.80
CA GLU A 19 -6.81 -7.07 9.74
C GLU A 19 -6.64 -5.62 9.26
N PHE A 20 -5.45 -5.24 8.80
CA PHE A 20 -5.18 -3.91 8.25
C PHE A 20 -5.93 -3.66 6.95
N ILE A 21 -6.00 -4.63 6.03
CA ILE A 21 -6.77 -4.52 4.78
C ILE A 21 -8.25 -4.25 5.08
N LEU A 22 -8.83 -5.00 6.02
CA LEU A 22 -10.21 -4.78 6.46
C LEU A 22 -10.40 -3.41 7.14
N ALA A 23 -9.39 -2.91 7.85
CA ALA A 23 -9.44 -1.57 8.44
C ALA A 23 -9.42 -0.46 7.37
N ILE A 24 -8.62 -0.61 6.30
CA ILE A 24 -8.65 0.29 5.13
C ILE A 24 -10.02 0.23 4.46
N ALA A 25 -10.51 -0.96 4.17
CA ALA A 25 -11.80 -1.15 3.48
C ALA A 25 -12.95 -0.48 4.26
N ARG A 26 -12.97 -0.59 5.60
CA ARG A 26 -13.92 0.14 6.45
C ARG A 26 -13.78 1.64 6.32
N TYR A 27 -12.55 2.15 6.37
CA TYR A 27 -12.29 3.58 6.20
C TYR A 27 -12.76 4.09 4.83
N GLU A 28 -12.56 3.30 3.79
CA GLU A 28 -12.94 3.62 2.40
C GLU A 28 -14.39 3.28 2.06
N LYS A 29 -15.14 2.65 2.98
CA LYS A 29 -16.53 2.16 2.79
C LYS A 29 -16.64 1.14 1.65
N LEU A 30 -15.68 0.25 1.56
CA LEU A 30 -15.53 -0.79 0.54
C LEU A 30 -15.43 -2.20 1.13
N GLU A 31 -15.92 -2.42 2.37
CA GLU A 31 -15.79 -3.69 3.10
C GLU A 31 -16.36 -4.88 2.31
N ASP A 32 -17.50 -4.68 1.63
CA ASP A 32 -18.16 -5.72 0.84
C ASP A 32 -17.36 -6.15 -0.41
N THR A 33 -16.30 -5.42 -0.74
CA THR A 33 -15.43 -5.76 -1.88
C THR A 33 -14.23 -6.62 -1.49
N VAL A 34 -13.96 -6.79 -0.19
CA VAL A 34 -12.84 -7.59 0.30
C VAL A 34 -13.24 -9.06 0.28
N VAL A 35 -12.58 -9.83 -0.58
CA VAL A 35 -12.81 -11.27 -0.74
C VAL A 35 -11.56 -12.10 -0.43
N THR A 36 -10.42 -11.45 -0.16
CA THR A 36 -9.15 -12.11 0.11
C THR A 36 -9.17 -12.85 1.46
N SER A 37 -8.46 -13.96 1.51
CA SER A 37 -8.24 -14.76 2.72
C SER A 37 -6.80 -14.68 3.22
N VAL A 38 -6.53 -15.25 4.38
CA VAL A 38 -5.16 -15.41 4.90
C VAL A 38 -4.32 -16.26 3.93
N GLU A 39 -4.90 -17.35 3.42
CA GLU A 39 -4.26 -18.27 2.49
C GLU A 39 -3.91 -17.58 1.15
N ASP A 40 -4.78 -16.71 0.66
CA ASP A 40 -4.51 -15.90 -0.54
C ASP A 40 -3.32 -14.95 -0.32
N LEU A 41 -3.26 -14.31 0.84
CA LEU A 41 -2.15 -13.42 1.21
C LEU A 41 -0.83 -14.19 1.37
N GLU A 42 -0.86 -15.36 2.01
CA GLU A 42 0.32 -16.21 2.12
C GLU A 42 0.85 -16.60 0.75
N TYR A 43 -0.02 -17.09 -0.12
CA TYR A 43 0.34 -17.46 -1.48
C TYR A 43 0.88 -16.27 -2.28
N ALA A 44 0.16 -15.15 -2.29
CA ALA A 44 0.55 -13.99 -3.08
C ALA A 44 1.86 -13.35 -2.58
N LEU A 45 1.96 -13.06 -1.28
CA LEU A 45 3.06 -12.27 -0.75
C LEU A 45 4.32 -13.10 -0.45
N PHE A 46 4.17 -14.37 -0.03
CA PHE A 46 5.30 -15.17 0.42
C PHE A 46 5.70 -16.28 -0.56
N ASP A 47 4.74 -16.95 -1.19
CA ASP A 47 5.04 -18.02 -2.14
C ASP A 47 5.32 -17.44 -3.54
N ARG A 48 4.48 -16.51 -4.03
CA ARG A 48 4.65 -15.82 -5.33
C ARG A 48 5.51 -14.55 -5.25
N LYS A 49 5.69 -13.99 -4.06
CA LYS A 49 6.48 -12.76 -3.83
C LYS A 49 6.05 -11.58 -4.71
N ILE A 50 4.73 -11.37 -4.83
CA ILE A 50 4.16 -10.28 -5.67
C ILE A 50 4.31 -8.91 -5.00
N GLY A 51 4.39 -8.87 -3.68
CA GLY A 51 4.55 -7.64 -2.90
C GLY A 51 5.25 -7.87 -1.58
N ASP A 52 5.61 -6.78 -0.94
CA ASP A 52 6.24 -6.74 0.37
C ASP A 52 5.43 -5.88 1.34
N VAL A 53 5.53 -6.19 2.62
CA VAL A 53 4.85 -5.44 3.68
C VAL A 53 5.86 -4.98 4.73
N ILE A 54 5.74 -3.71 5.12
CA ILE A 54 6.44 -3.11 6.25
C ILE A 54 5.41 -2.73 7.32
N PHE A 55 5.64 -3.16 8.56
CA PHE A 55 4.90 -2.69 9.72
C PHE A 55 5.62 -1.55 10.43
N LEU A 56 4.85 -0.59 10.91
CA LEU A 56 5.26 0.36 11.93
C LEU A 56 4.79 -0.15 13.29
N LEU A 57 5.71 -0.26 14.23
CA LEU A 57 5.43 -0.72 15.58
C LEU A 57 5.63 0.41 16.59
N LYS A 58 4.74 0.46 17.58
CA LYS A 58 4.86 1.26 18.78
C LYS A 58 4.84 0.32 19.98
N ASP A 59 5.90 0.35 20.79
CA ASP A 59 6.05 -0.54 21.94
C ASP A 59 5.75 -2.01 21.61
N ASN A 60 6.30 -2.49 20.49
CA ASN A 60 6.16 -3.84 19.92
C ASN A 60 4.73 -4.20 19.42
N LYS A 61 3.82 -3.24 19.26
CA LYS A 61 2.51 -3.45 18.64
C LYS A 61 2.47 -2.80 17.26
N GLU A 62 1.96 -3.52 16.27
CA GLU A 62 1.75 -2.99 14.92
C GLU A 62 0.62 -1.95 14.96
N ILE A 63 0.97 -0.69 14.67
CA ILE A 63 0.02 0.43 14.64
C ILE A 63 -0.21 0.97 13.23
N GLY A 64 0.54 0.48 12.27
CA GLY A 64 0.40 0.85 10.86
C GLY A 64 1.15 -0.12 9.96
N PHE A 65 0.79 -0.10 8.69
CA PHE A 65 1.45 -0.92 7.68
C PHE A 65 1.51 -0.21 6.33
N ALA A 66 2.43 -0.66 5.50
CA ALA A 66 2.55 -0.31 4.09
C ALA A 66 2.76 -1.58 3.29
N LEU A 67 1.93 -1.84 2.29
CA LEU A 67 2.07 -2.90 1.31
C LEU A 67 2.46 -2.27 -0.02
N TYR A 68 3.51 -2.80 -0.66
CA TYR A 68 4.00 -2.28 -1.93
C TYR A 68 4.50 -3.41 -2.83
N TYR A 69 4.55 -3.13 -4.12
CA TYR A 69 5.11 -4.01 -5.13
C TYR A 69 5.89 -3.22 -6.17
N TYR A 70 6.65 -3.92 -7.02
CA TYR A 70 7.44 -3.27 -8.07
C TYR A 70 6.72 -3.34 -9.40
N ASN A 71 6.63 -2.20 -10.09
CA ASN A 71 6.27 -2.10 -11.49
C ASN A 71 7.50 -1.79 -12.34
N PHE A 72 7.34 -1.64 -13.63
CA PHE A 72 8.45 -1.38 -14.54
C PHE A 72 8.17 -0.16 -15.41
N SER A 73 9.16 0.72 -15.54
CA SER A 73 9.11 1.86 -16.45
C SER A 73 9.96 1.59 -17.68
N THR A 74 9.32 1.41 -18.82
CA THR A 74 10.03 1.25 -20.10
C THR A 74 10.82 2.49 -20.47
N PHE A 75 10.38 3.68 -20.08
CA PHE A 75 11.05 4.95 -20.40
C PHE A 75 12.37 5.10 -19.67
N THR A 76 12.47 4.58 -18.46
CA THR A 76 13.70 4.67 -17.65
C THR A 76 14.50 3.37 -17.65
N GLY A 77 13.90 2.25 -18.06
CA GLY A 77 14.49 0.91 -17.97
C GLY A 77 14.68 0.43 -16.52
N LYS A 78 13.95 1.00 -15.57
CA LYS A 78 14.11 0.74 -14.14
C LYS A 78 12.78 0.33 -13.51
N CYS A 79 12.86 -0.33 -12.33
CA CYS A 79 11.67 -0.56 -11.52
C CYS A 79 11.08 0.77 -11.03
N GLY A 80 9.77 0.83 -10.90
CA GLY A 80 9.07 1.76 -10.02
C GLY A 80 8.57 0.99 -8.81
N MET A 81 8.27 1.68 -7.73
CA MET A 81 7.57 1.11 -6.59
C MET A 81 6.14 1.62 -6.59
N HIS A 82 5.18 0.70 -6.47
CA HIS A 82 3.76 1.03 -6.27
C HIS A 82 3.37 0.72 -4.83
N LEU A 83 2.89 1.74 -4.13
CA LEU A 83 2.35 1.61 -2.77
C LEU A 83 0.86 1.26 -2.89
N GLU A 84 0.52 0.00 -2.64
CA GLU A 84 -0.87 -0.48 -2.73
C GLU A 84 -1.69 -0.04 -1.54
N ASP A 85 -1.22 -0.35 -0.33
CA ASP A 85 -1.87 0.01 0.91
C ASP A 85 -0.96 0.82 1.82
N PHE A 86 -1.55 1.82 2.47
CA PHE A 86 -0.87 2.64 3.46
C PHE A 86 -1.84 3.05 4.55
N PHE A 87 -1.62 2.58 5.77
CA PHE A 87 -2.58 2.80 6.85
C PHE A 87 -1.92 2.95 8.21
N ILE A 88 -2.51 3.83 9.02
CA ILE A 88 -2.26 3.98 10.46
C ILE A 88 -3.61 3.89 11.17
N TYR A 89 -3.70 3.12 12.22
CA TYR A 89 -4.93 3.04 13.03
C TYR A 89 -5.39 4.43 13.48
N GLU A 90 -6.69 4.64 13.52
CA GLU A 90 -7.29 5.96 13.72
C GLU A 90 -6.81 6.62 15.02
N GLU A 91 -6.77 5.86 16.11
CA GLU A 91 -6.32 6.30 17.44
C GLU A 91 -4.83 6.68 17.49
N GLU A 92 -4.06 6.28 16.48
CA GLU A 92 -2.63 6.60 16.36
C GLU A 92 -2.34 7.69 15.32
N ARG A 93 -3.38 8.23 14.66
CA ARG A 93 -3.22 9.34 13.70
C ARG A 93 -2.90 10.66 14.41
N HIS A 94 -2.45 11.63 13.62
CA HIS A 94 -2.08 12.97 14.06
C HIS A 94 -0.89 13.04 15.04
N LYS A 95 -0.20 11.93 15.28
CA LYS A 95 1.00 11.82 16.14
C LYS A 95 2.31 11.77 15.33
N GLY A 96 2.24 11.95 14.01
CA GLY A 96 3.41 11.91 13.12
C GLY A 96 3.78 10.54 12.58
N TYR A 97 3.10 9.46 12.99
CA TYR A 97 3.45 8.09 12.59
C TYR A 97 3.29 7.82 11.09
N GLY A 98 2.27 8.40 10.46
CA GLY A 98 2.13 8.31 9.00
C GLY A 98 3.34 8.88 8.27
N LYS A 99 3.89 10.01 8.75
CA LYS A 99 5.11 10.59 8.18
C LYS A 99 6.33 9.68 8.36
N LEU A 100 6.43 9.01 9.51
CA LEU A 100 7.53 8.07 9.76
C LEU A 100 7.43 6.85 8.84
N LEU A 101 6.26 6.23 8.74
CA LEU A 101 6.04 5.07 7.87
C LEU A 101 6.26 5.42 6.39
N PHE A 102 5.75 6.57 5.93
CA PHE A 102 5.94 7.02 4.54
C PHE A 102 7.42 7.23 4.22
N LYS A 103 8.19 7.82 5.14
CA LYS A 103 9.64 7.98 4.98
C LYS A 103 10.37 6.65 4.88
N GLU A 104 9.92 5.62 5.61
CA GLU A 104 10.53 4.28 5.52
C GLU A 104 10.25 3.65 4.15
N VAL A 105 9.05 3.81 3.60
CA VAL A 105 8.71 3.39 2.22
C VAL A 105 9.58 4.13 1.19
N VAL A 106 9.71 5.46 1.32
CA VAL A 106 10.58 6.26 0.43
C VAL A 106 12.04 5.84 0.51
N LYS A 107 12.53 5.57 1.73
CA LYS A 107 13.88 5.05 1.95
C LYS A 107 14.06 3.71 1.23
N LYS A 108 13.09 2.80 1.37
CA LYS A 108 13.11 1.50 0.69
C LYS A 108 13.13 1.66 -0.83
N ALA A 109 12.29 2.52 -1.41
CA ALA A 109 12.28 2.80 -2.84
C ALA A 109 13.65 3.32 -3.34
N LYS A 110 14.29 4.20 -2.55
CA LYS A 110 15.62 4.73 -2.84
C LYS A 110 16.71 3.64 -2.78
N GLU A 111 16.70 2.79 -1.77
CA GLU A 111 17.66 1.68 -1.60
C GLU A 111 17.57 0.68 -2.78
N GLU A 112 16.35 0.41 -3.28
CA GLU A 112 16.10 -0.43 -4.45
C GLU A 112 16.37 0.25 -5.79
N GLY A 113 16.77 1.53 -5.77
CA GLY A 113 17.06 2.30 -6.98
C GLY A 113 15.83 2.63 -7.83
N CYS A 114 14.64 2.61 -7.24
CA CYS A 114 13.40 2.98 -7.93
C CYS A 114 13.36 4.49 -8.18
N PRO A 115 13.28 4.98 -9.42
CA PRO A 115 13.22 6.40 -9.72
C PRO A 115 11.88 7.04 -9.40
N ARG A 116 10.85 6.24 -9.11
CA ARG A 116 9.51 6.71 -8.75
C ARG A 116 8.85 5.82 -7.72
N LEU A 117 8.02 6.45 -6.90
CA LEU A 117 7.08 5.83 -5.98
C LEU A 117 5.70 6.38 -6.35
N GLU A 118 4.75 5.51 -6.66
CA GLU A 118 3.41 5.86 -7.14
C GLU A 118 2.35 5.13 -6.33
N TRP A 119 1.16 5.71 -6.24
CA TRP A 119 -0.03 5.12 -5.61
C TRP A 119 -1.29 5.77 -6.13
N THR A 120 -2.43 5.17 -5.81
CA THR A 120 -3.74 5.78 -6.05
C THR A 120 -4.36 6.24 -4.74
N CYS A 121 -5.21 7.24 -4.80
CA CYS A 121 -5.95 7.75 -3.65
C CYS A 121 -7.35 8.13 -4.11
N LEU A 122 -8.36 7.76 -3.33
CA LEU A 122 -9.73 8.14 -3.62
C LEU A 122 -9.88 9.67 -3.61
N ASN A 123 -10.52 10.23 -4.62
CA ASN A 123 -10.62 11.68 -4.85
C ASN A 123 -11.35 12.45 -3.73
N TRP A 124 -12.17 11.76 -2.96
CA TRP A 124 -12.86 12.33 -1.78
C TRP A 124 -11.97 12.32 -0.52
N ASN A 125 -10.89 11.52 -0.48
CA ASN A 125 -10.02 11.37 0.70
C ASN A 125 -9.07 12.55 0.85
N LYS A 126 -9.66 13.73 1.10
CA LYS A 126 -8.92 15.00 1.22
C LYS A 126 -7.82 15.00 2.30
N PRO A 127 -7.99 14.33 3.47
CA PRO A 127 -6.91 14.25 4.45
C PRO A 127 -5.66 13.54 3.90
N SER A 128 -5.83 12.41 3.20
CA SER A 128 -4.71 11.68 2.61
C SER A 128 -4.07 12.44 1.45
N ILE A 129 -4.87 13.09 0.59
CA ILE A 129 -4.35 13.92 -0.50
C ILE A 129 -3.46 15.03 0.07
N LYS A 130 -3.93 15.79 1.08
CA LYS A 130 -3.13 16.83 1.74
C LYS A 130 -1.84 16.28 2.37
N PHE A 131 -1.92 15.09 2.97
CA PHE A 131 -0.74 14.43 3.52
C PHE A 131 0.29 14.13 2.44
N TYR A 132 -0.11 13.57 1.31
CA TYR A 132 0.80 13.25 0.21
C TYR A 132 1.41 14.50 -0.44
N GLU A 133 0.62 15.56 -0.65
CA GLU A 133 1.11 16.85 -1.13
C GLU A 133 2.13 17.46 -0.17
N MET A 134 1.89 17.40 1.14
CA MET A 134 2.83 17.83 2.18
C MET A 134 4.13 17.02 2.15
N MET A 135 4.07 15.75 1.75
CA MET A 135 5.25 14.90 1.57
C MET A 135 5.98 15.16 0.24
N GLY A 136 5.48 16.06 -0.60
CA GLY A 136 6.09 16.47 -1.87
C GLY A 136 5.61 15.70 -3.09
N ALA A 137 4.58 14.85 -2.94
CA ALA A 137 3.97 14.17 -4.08
C ALA A 137 3.12 15.13 -4.93
N LYS A 138 3.01 14.83 -6.21
CA LYS A 138 2.20 15.57 -7.16
C LYS A 138 1.14 14.66 -7.77
N PRO A 139 -0.13 15.06 -7.84
CA PRO A 139 -1.14 14.30 -8.54
C PRO A 139 -0.83 14.25 -10.05
N LEU A 140 -1.19 13.15 -10.70
CA LEU A 140 -1.05 12.96 -12.16
C LEU A 140 -2.43 13.06 -12.80
N ASP A 141 -2.97 14.28 -12.88
CA ASP A 141 -4.35 14.54 -13.31
C ASP A 141 -4.58 14.25 -14.80
N GLU A 142 -3.50 14.18 -15.58
CA GLU A 142 -3.54 13.89 -17.03
C GLU A 142 -3.63 12.37 -17.34
N TRP A 143 -3.49 11.51 -16.35
CA TRP A 143 -3.57 10.05 -16.52
C TRP A 143 -4.89 9.50 -16.04
N ILE A 144 -5.49 8.63 -16.84
CA ILE A 144 -6.72 7.90 -16.48
C ILE A 144 -6.37 6.42 -16.30
N THR A 145 -6.76 5.86 -15.16
CA THR A 145 -6.64 4.43 -14.93
C THR A 145 -7.80 3.69 -15.58
N PHE A 146 -7.51 2.71 -16.42
CA PHE A 146 -8.50 1.78 -16.96
C PHE A 146 -8.42 0.45 -16.21
N ARG A 147 -9.58 -0.17 -15.98
CA ARG A 147 -9.70 -1.49 -15.35
C ARG A 147 -10.65 -2.35 -16.17
N LEU A 148 -10.22 -3.56 -16.47
CA LEU A 148 -11.06 -4.62 -17.02
C LEU A 148 -11.14 -5.73 -15.98
N LEU A 149 -12.33 -6.13 -15.58
CA LEU A 149 -12.53 -7.18 -14.59
C LEU A 149 -12.58 -8.56 -15.26
N ASN A 150 -12.27 -9.61 -14.50
CA ASN A 150 -12.24 -10.99 -15.00
C ASN A 150 -13.57 -11.41 -15.67
N GLN A 151 -14.69 -10.96 -15.14
CA GLN A 151 -16.04 -11.22 -15.73
C GLN A 151 -16.21 -10.65 -17.14
N ASP A 152 -15.40 -9.67 -17.54
CA ASP A 152 -15.49 -8.98 -18.83
C ASP A 152 -14.41 -9.46 -19.82
N PHE A 153 -13.53 -10.39 -19.41
CA PHE A 153 -12.42 -10.83 -20.25
C PHE A 153 -12.89 -11.56 -21.51
N ASP A 154 -13.88 -12.45 -21.39
CA ASP A 154 -14.38 -13.20 -22.54
C ASP A 154 -15.02 -12.27 -23.57
N ASP A 155 -15.77 -11.28 -23.13
CA ASP A 155 -16.34 -10.25 -24.02
C ASP A 155 -15.26 -9.44 -24.72
N ALA A 156 -14.18 -9.11 -24.02
CA ALA A 156 -13.06 -8.36 -24.59
C ALA A 156 -12.28 -9.18 -25.64
N LEU A 157 -12.21 -10.51 -25.49
CA LEU A 157 -11.57 -11.42 -26.44
C LEU A 157 -12.35 -11.60 -27.74
N THR A 158 -13.64 -11.25 -27.76
CA THR A 158 -14.53 -11.41 -28.93
C THR A 158 -14.79 -10.11 -29.69
N LYS A 159 -14.29 -8.96 -29.22
CA LYS A 159 -14.40 -7.65 -29.87
C LYS A 159 -13.27 -7.41 -30.87
#